data_7bcf34dba96a3a7cad2950cf9fa54fc3
#
_entry.id   7bcf34dba96a3a7cad2950cf9fa54fc3
#
_cell.length_a   1.000
_cell.length_b   1.000
_cell.length_c   1.000
_cell.angle_alpha   90.00
_cell.angle_beta   90.00
_cell.angle_gamma   90.00
#
_symmetry.space_group_name_H-M   'P 1'
#
loop_
_entity.id
_entity.type
_entity.pdbx_description
1 polymer ?
#
loop_
_entity_poly.entity_id
_entity_poly.type
_entity_poly.pdbx_seq_one_letter_code
_entity_poly.pdbx_strand_id
1 'polypeptide(L)'
;MRTPIPAVHSLSALALALAVVGLAGPAASHPHVWITVETTVLYDMGKFTGLHHKWTFDEFYTAMAIEGLDKNNDGVYSREELAELAKVNIDGLKEFGYFTYPVVDGMDVKIQDPNDYWLEHKDGVLSLHFTVAFDQPIPAKAKGFAYVVQDPAFYIAFLPAKTDPVTLGQGAPKSCNVQIGNPKTGGEDADRLAKDFAQLATPLSATKAVSIRCAE
;
A
#
# COMPACT_ATOMS: atom_id res chain seq x y z
N MET A 1 -39.33 55.68 -40.51
CA MET A 1 -38.13 55.88 -39.69
C MET A 1 -37.95 54.66 -38.80
N ARG A 2 -36.95 53.81 -39.08
CA ARG A 2 -36.61 52.62 -38.24
C ARG A 2 -35.32 52.95 -37.50
N THR A 3 -35.37 53.00 -36.19
CA THR A 3 -34.22 53.18 -35.32
C THR A 3 -33.44 51.88 -35.19
N PRO A 4 -32.13 51.90 -35.26
CA PRO A 4 -31.30 50.67 -35.06
C PRO A 4 -31.18 50.34 -33.56
N ILE A 5 -31.35 49.05 -33.22
CA ILE A 5 -31.11 48.49 -31.88
C ILE A 5 -29.60 48.27 -31.72
N PRO A 6 -28.94 48.71 -30.64
CA PRO A 6 -27.51 48.52 -30.47
C PRO A 6 -27.18 47.06 -30.04
N ALA A 7 -26.27 46.42 -30.77
CA ALA A 7 -25.75 45.11 -30.53
C ALA A 7 -24.66 45.10 -29.41
N VAL A 8 -25.06 45.26 -28.15
CA VAL A 8 -24.10 45.33 -27.02
C VAL A 8 -24.15 44.08 -26.11
N HIS A 9 -25.06 43.11 -26.36
CA HIS A 9 -25.26 42.00 -25.43
C HIS A 9 -24.46 40.71 -25.75
N SER A 10 -23.81 40.62 -26.92
CA SER A 10 -23.12 39.39 -27.35
C SER A 10 -21.72 39.20 -26.76
N LEU A 11 -21.05 40.28 -26.38
CA LEU A 11 -19.68 40.21 -25.84
C LEU A 11 -19.62 39.81 -24.36
N SER A 12 -20.62 40.16 -23.57
CA SER A 12 -20.68 39.86 -22.14
C SER A 12 -20.98 38.37 -21.85
N ALA A 13 -21.78 37.71 -22.72
CA ALA A 13 -22.07 36.29 -22.57
C ALA A 13 -20.85 35.37 -22.89
N LEU A 14 -20.02 35.79 -23.85
CA LEU A 14 -18.82 35.05 -24.23
C LEU A 14 -17.71 35.18 -23.17
N ALA A 15 -17.58 36.33 -22.52
CA ALA A 15 -16.61 36.56 -21.45
C ALA A 15 -16.96 35.75 -20.17
N LEU A 16 -18.27 35.57 -19.88
CA LEU A 16 -18.71 34.78 -18.73
C LEU A 16 -18.47 33.25 -18.93
N ALA A 17 -18.66 32.76 -20.17
CA ALA A 17 -18.41 31.35 -20.51
C ALA A 17 -16.92 30.98 -20.43
N LEU A 18 -16.01 31.90 -20.81
CA LEU A 18 -14.55 31.66 -20.70
C LEU A 18 -14.03 31.69 -19.25
N ALA A 19 -14.68 32.44 -18.36
CA ALA A 19 -14.28 32.53 -16.95
C ALA A 19 -14.61 31.26 -16.17
N VAL A 20 -15.60 30.47 -16.57
CA VAL A 20 -15.96 29.20 -15.89
C VAL A 20 -15.01 28.05 -16.24
N VAL A 21 -14.43 28.05 -17.44
CA VAL A 21 -13.46 27.01 -17.86
C VAL A 21 -12.12 27.14 -17.15
N GLY A 22 -11.75 28.34 -16.72
CA GLY A 22 -10.48 28.60 -16.01
C GLY A 22 -10.44 28.15 -14.54
N LEU A 23 -11.57 27.71 -13.96
CA LEU A 23 -11.65 27.29 -12.56
C LEU A 23 -11.62 25.76 -12.36
N ALA A 24 -11.53 24.97 -13.43
CA ALA A 24 -11.31 23.54 -13.35
C ALA A 24 -9.84 23.29 -13.00
N GLY A 25 -9.51 23.26 -11.71
CA GLY A 25 -8.22 22.76 -11.24
C GLY A 25 -7.99 21.31 -11.69
N PRO A 26 -6.73 20.84 -11.76
CA PRO A 26 -6.47 19.45 -12.09
C PRO A 26 -7.21 18.58 -11.07
N ALA A 27 -8.12 17.74 -11.55
CA ALA A 27 -8.73 16.70 -10.74
C ALA A 27 -7.62 15.70 -10.38
N ALA A 28 -7.26 15.62 -9.11
CA ALA A 28 -6.37 14.57 -8.64
C ALA A 28 -7.08 13.22 -8.83
N SER A 29 -6.61 12.40 -9.79
CA SER A 29 -7.24 11.13 -10.14
C SER A 29 -6.64 9.94 -9.40
N HIS A 30 -5.68 10.13 -8.52
CA HIS A 30 -4.98 9.11 -7.74
C HIS A 30 -5.04 9.41 -6.24
N PRO A 31 -5.06 8.38 -5.39
CA PRO A 31 -5.09 6.94 -5.67
C PRO A 31 -6.49 6.41 -6.01
N HIS A 32 -6.55 5.25 -6.71
CA HIS A 32 -7.79 4.58 -7.06
C HIS A 32 -8.19 3.48 -6.08
N VAL A 33 -7.24 2.94 -5.32
CA VAL A 33 -7.44 1.89 -4.32
C VAL A 33 -6.75 2.29 -3.02
N TRP A 34 -7.45 2.10 -1.91
CA TRP A 34 -6.91 2.34 -0.57
C TRP A 34 -6.76 1.01 0.15
N ILE A 35 -5.56 0.75 0.67
CA ILE A 35 -5.24 -0.48 1.40
C ILE A 35 -4.73 -0.13 2.80
N THR A 36 -5.36 -0.70 3.81
CA THR A 36 -4.84 -0.69 5.18
C THR A 36 -3.92 -1.88 5.37
N VAL A 37 -2.69 -1.62 5.83
CA VAL A 37 -1.62 -2.63 5.95
C VAL A 37 -1.37 -2.99 7.40
N GLU A 38 -1.45 -4.26 7.70
CA GLU A 38 -0.93 -4.89 8.90
C GLU A 38 0.22 -5.83 8.48
N THR A 39 1.33 -5.83 9.22
CA THR A 39 2.47 -6.69 8.91
C THR A 39 2.96 -7.42 10.16
N THR A 40 3.14 -8.74 10.06
CA THR A 40 3.89 -9.50 11.05
C THR A 40 5.28 -9.80 10.49
N VAL A 41 6.31 -9.32 11.18
CA VAL A 41 7.70 -9.63 10.84
C VAL A 41 8.03 -11.03 11.39
N LEU A 42 8.18 -12.00 10.50
CA LEU A 42 8.40 -13.38 10.87
C LEU A 42 9.78 -13.58 11.48
N TYR A 43 9.86 -14.35 12.54
CA TYR A 43 11.09 -14.60 13.29
C TYR A 43 11.26 -16.09 13.57
N ASP A 44 12.46 -16.59 13.32
CA ASP A 44 12.86 -17.95 13.67
C ASP A 44 14.36 -18.04 13.95
N MET A 45 14.75 -18.81 14.97
CA MET A 45 16.14 -19.12 15.35
C MET A 45 17.12 -17.94 15.27
N GLY A 46 16.73 -16.78 15.80
CA GLY A 46 17.60 -15.59 15.85
C GLY A 46 17.61 -14.74 14.58
N LYS A 47 16.71 -14.98 13.64
CA LYS A 47 16.65 -14.29 12.35
C LYS A 47 15.23 -13.87 11.98
N PHE A 48 15.11 -12.78 11.27
CA PHE A 48 13.89 -12.42 10.57
C PHE A 48 13.86 -13.17 9.23
N THR A 49 12.78 -13.90 8.97
CA THR A 49 12.66 -14.81 7.84
C THR A 49 11.76 -14.33 6.72
N GLY A 50 10.94 -13.31 6.97
CA GLY A 50 10.00 -12.76 6.00
C GLY A 50 9.01 -11.80 6.63
N LEU A 51 8.05 -11.38 5.82
CA LEU A 51 6.94 -10.51 6.20
C LEU A 51 5.63 -11.20 5.84
N HIS A 52 4.75 -11.35 6.82
CA HIS A 52 3.37 -11.73 6.59
C HIS A 52 2.52 -10.47 6.57
N HIS A 53 1.89 -10.20 5.44
CA HIS A 53 1.01 -9.04 5.24
C HIS A 53 -0.45 -9.45 5.34
N LYS A 54 -1.24 -8.56 5.93
CA LYS A 54 -2.68 -8.50 5.77
C LYS A 54 -3.02 -7.14 5.18
N TRP A 55 -3.56 -7.13 3.97
CA TRP A 55 -3.96 -5.95 3.24
C TRP A 55 -5.48 -5.87 3.17
N THR A 56 -6.06 -4.96 3.92
CA THR A 56 -7.50 -4.73 3.92
C THR A 56 -7.84 -3.64 2.92
N PHE A 57 -8.63 -4.00 1.92
CA PHE A 57 -9.07 -3.10 0.84
C PHE A 57 -10.20 -2.19 1.31
N ASP A 58 -10.37 -1.07 0.62
CA ASP A 58 -11.52 -0.20 0.82
C ASP A 58 -12.83 -0.88 0.39
N GLU A 59 -13.95 -0.32 0.86
CA GLU A 59 -15.29 -0.87 0.60
C GLU A 59 -15.66 -0.85 -0.89
N PHE A 60 -15.20 0.17 -1.63
CA PHE A 60 -15.50 0.30 -3.06
C PHE A 60 -14.80 -0.79 -3.87
N TYR A 61 -13.49 -0.97 -3.65
CA TYR A 61 -12.74 -2.07 -4.27
C TYR A 61 -13.34 -3.42 -3.87
N THR A 62 -13.65 -3.62 -2.59
CA THR A 62 -14.25 -4.85 -2.09
C THR A 62 -15.52 -5.19 -2.84
N ALA A 63 -16.49 -4.26 -2.92
CA ALA A 63 -17.78 -4.50 -3.57
C ALA A 63 -17.63 -4.90 -5.04
N MET A 64 -16.69 -4.25 -5.74
CA MET A 64 -16.41 -4.56 -7.15
C MET A 64 -15.72 -5.92 -7.31
N ALA A 65 -14.78 -6.25 -6.42
CA ALA A 65 -13.94 -7.44 -6.56
C ALA A 65 -14.69 -8.74 -6.23
N ILE A 66 -15.68 -8.70 -5.34
CA ILE A 66 -16.44 -9.90 -4.94
C ILE A 66 -17.71 -10.12 -5.76
N GLU A 67 -18.03 -9.26 -6.71
CA GLU A 67 -19.23 -9.39 -7.53
C GLU A 67 -19.28 -10.76 -8.25
N GLY A 68 -20.35 -11.53 -8.00
CA GLY A 68 -20.58 -12.84 -8.59
C GLY A 68 -19.75 -13.99 -8.01
N LEU A 69 -19.02 -13.78 -6.91
CA LEU A 69 -18.21 -14.83 -6.27
C LEU A 69 -18.97 -15.67 -5.25
N ASP A 70 -20.10 -15.19 -4.70
CA ASP A 70 -21.01 -15.97 -3.85
C ASP A 70 -21.79 -16.96 -4.71
N LYS A 71 -21.20 -18.14 -4.93
CA LYS A 71 -21.75 -19.14 -5.85
C LYS A 71 -22.95 -19.88 -5.29
N ASN A 72 -23.00 -20.03 -3.97
CA ASN A 72 -24.08 -20.75 -3.27
C ASN A 72 -25.21 -19.80 -2.83
N ASN A 73 -25.04 -18.48 -2.96
CA ASN A 73 -25.96 -17.41 -2.57
C ASN A 73 -26.33 -17.43 -1.08
N ASP A 74 -25.37 -17.77 -0.20
CA ASP A 74 -25.58 -17.76 1.24
C ASP A 74 -25.21 -16.43 1.93
N GLY A 75 -24.67 -15.47 1.16
CA GLY A 75 -24.25 -14.15 1.63
C GLY A 75 -22.87 -14.17 2.33
N VAL A 76 -22.19 -15.31 2.34
CA VAL A 76 -20.85 -15.48 2.91
C VAL A 76 -19.87 -15.85 1.80
N TYR A 77 -18.73 -15.19 1.75
CA TYR A 77 -17.69 -15.51 0.79
C TYR A 77 -16.68 -16.45 1.43
N SER A 78 -16.79 -17.73 1.12
CA SER A 78 -15.90 -18.77 1.62
C SER A 78 -14.49 -18.62 1.04
N ARG A 79 -13.52 -19.24 1.69
CA ARG A 79 -12.11 -19.25 1.21
C ARG A 79 -12.00 -19.93 -0.16
N GLU A 80 -12.82 -20.94 -0.42
CA GLU A 80 -12.88 -21.65 -1.68
C GLU A 80 -13.42 -20.76 -2.82
N GLU A 81 -14.45 -19.98 -2.55
CA GLU A 81 -15.02 -19.04 -3.52
C GLU A 81 -14.08 -17.89 -3.86
N LEU A 82 -13.27 -17.45 -2.87
CA LEU A 82 -12.29 -16.40 -3.02
C LEU A 82 -10.93 -16.89 -3.57
N ALA A 83 -10.70 -18.21 -3.69
CA ALA A 83 -9.38 -18.75 -4.01
C ALA A 83 -8.82 -18.28 -5.36
N GLU A 84 -9.65 -18.23 -6.40
CA GLU A 84 -9.24 -17.78 -7.74
C GLU A 84 -8.90 -16.29 -7.73
N LEU A 85 -9.70 -15.47 -7.03
CA LEU A 85 -9.42 -14.05 -6.88
C LEU A 85 -8.11 -13.84 -6.10
N ALA A 86 -7.85 -14.62 -5.04
CA ALA A 86 -6.59 -14.55 -4.30
C ALA A 86 -5.40 -14.83 -5.22
N LYS A 87 -5.51 -15.87 -6.06
CA LYS A 87 -4.46 -16.22 -7.02
C LYS A 87 -4.22 -15.10 -8.03
N VAL A 88 -5.28 -14.54 -8.63
CA VAL A 88 -5.18 -13.43 -9.59
C VAL A 88 -4.49 -12.23 -8.97
N ASN A 89 -4.82 -11.87 -7.71
CA ASN A 89 -4.17 -10.79 -7.01
C ASN A 89 -2.66 -11.06 -6.85
N ILE A 90 -2.26 -12.23 -6.34
CA ILE A 90 -0.85 -12.55 -6.11
C ILE A 90 -0.06 -12.61 -7.42
N ASP A 91 -0.61 -13.20 -8.46
CA ASP A 91 0.03 -13.26 -9.78
C ASP A 91 0.26 -11.84 -10.34
N GLY A 92 -0.73 -10.95 -10.20
CA GLY A 92 -0.63 -9.56 -10.64
C GLY A 92 0.35 -8.72 -9.81
N LEU A 93 0.52 -9.03 -8.52
CA LEU A 93 1.47 -8.31 -7.65
C LEU A 93 2.93 -8.70 -7.90
N LYS A 94 3.19 -9.83 -8.54
CA LYS A 94 4.54 -10.36 -8.76
C LYS A 94 5.44 -9.39 -9.53
N GLU A 95 4.96 -8.81 -10.62
CA GLU A 95 5.73 -7.87 -11.45
C GLU A 95 6.09 -6.57 -10.72
N PHE A 96 5.37 -6.24 -9.63
CA PHE A 96 5.62 -5.07 -8.79
C PHE A 96 6.40 -5.41 -7.51
N GLY A 97 6.98 -6.62 -7.39
CA GLY A 97 7.67 -7.06 -6.18
C GLY A 97 6.77 -7.01 -4.94
N TYR A 98 5.47 -7.30 -5.12
CA TYR A 98 4.48 -7.26 -4.04
C TYR A 98 4.46 -5.91 -3.30
N PHE A 99 4.84 -4.82 -3.97
CA PHE A 99 4.99 -3.48 -3.41
C PHE A 99 5.75 -3.44 -2.07
N THR A 100 6.63 -4.44 -1.84
CA THR A 100 7.34 -4.64 -0.58
C THR A 100 8.85 -4.55 -0.81
N TYR A 101 9.48 -3.56 -0.17
CA TYR A 101 10.89 -3.21 -0.40
C TYR A 101 11.69 -3.29 0.91
N PRO A 102 12.18 -4.48 1.29
CA PRO A 102 13.02 -4.64 2.47
C PRO A 102 14.49 -4.33 2.18
N VAL A 103 15.17 -3.74 3.16
CA VAL A 103 16.61 -3.44 3.13
C VAL A 103 17.27 -3.80 4.45
N VAL A 104 18.51 -4.22 4.41
CA VAL A 104 19.36 -4.48 5.58
C VAL A 104 20.78 -3.97 5.34
N ASP A 105 21.32 -3.21 6.29
CA ASP A 105 22.69 -2.67 6.24
C ASP A 105 23.00 -1.96 4.89
N GLY A 106 22.01 -1.23 4.33
CA GLY A 106 22.11 -0.51 3.07
C GLY A 106 21.95 -1.35 1.81
N MET A 107 21.62 -2.63 1.91
CA MET A 107 21.45 -3.53 0.76
C MET A 107 20.01 -4.00 0.63
N ASP A 108 19.53 -4.11 -0.62
CA ASP A 108 18.20 -4.67 -0.90
C ASP A 108 18.16 -6.14 -0.49
N VAL A 109 17.06 -6.51 0.14
CA VAL A 109 16.77 -7.90 0.49
C VAL A 109 15.88 -8.49 -0.59
N LYS A 110 16.31 -9.60 -1.20
CA LYS A 110 15.49 -10.33 -2.15
C LYS A 110 14.41 -11.10 -1.40
N ILE A 111 13.21 -11.05 -1.98
CA ILE A 111 12.04 -11.78 -1.48
C ILE A 111 11.63 -12.86 -2.46
N GLN A 112 11.02 -13.92 -1.92
CA GLN A 112 10.49 -15.03 -2.71
C GLN A 112 9.01 -14.79 -3.03
N ASP A 113 8.53 -15.43 -4.09
CA ASP A 113 7.10 -15.42 -4.41
C ASP A 113 6.29 -16.07 -3.28
N PRO A 114 5.16 -15.48 -2.87
CA PRO A 114 4.27 -16.07 -1.90
C PRO A 114 3.75 -17.44 -2.33
N ASN A 115 3.88 -18.42 -1.44
CA ASN A 115 3.27 -19.75 -1.60
C ASN A 115 2.14 -20.02 -0.60
N ASP A 116 1.98 -19.11 0.38
CA ASP A 116 0.90 -19.12 1.36
C ASP A 116 0.17 -17.77 1.28
N TYR A 117 -1.03 -17.81 0.71
CA TYR A 117 -1.88 -16.63 0.53
C TYR A 117 -3.34 -17.01 0.46
N TRP A 118 -4.21 -16.09 0.88
CA TRP A 118 -5.65 -16.23 0.78
C TRP A 118 -6.36 -14.89 0.91
N LEU A 119 -7.62 -14.86 0.49
CA LEU A 119 -8.54 -13.77 0.75
C LEU A 119 -9.52 -14.14 1.86
N GLU A 120 -9.85 -13.16 2.69
CA GLU A 120 -10.89 -13.21 3.70
C GLU A 120 -11.86 -12.05 3.45
N HIS A 121 -13.18 -12.35 3.43
CA HIS A 121 -14.22 -11.33 3.46
C HIS A 121 -14.83 -11.30 4.84
N LYS A 122 -14.69 -10.17 5.54
CA LYS A 122 -15.20 -10.00 6.90
C LYS A 122 -15.59 -8.54 7.14
N ASP A 123 -16.69 -8.34 7.86
CA ASP A 123 -17.20 -7.02 8.24
C ASP A 123 -17.37 -6.07 7.03
N GLY A 124 -17.75 -6.63 5.86
CA GLY A 124 -18.01 -5.89 4.63
C GLY A 124 -16.75 -5.49 3.84
N VAL A 125 -15.58 -5.95 4.24
CA VAL A 125 -14.31 -5.67 3.54
C VAL A 125 -13.53 -6.94 3.22
N LEU A 126 -12.76 -6.87 2.12
CA LEU A 126 -11.88 -7.93 1.66
C LEU A 126 -10.49 -7.70 2.23
N SER A 127 -9.84 -8.76 2.70
CA SER A 127 -8.44 -8.72 3.14
C SER A 127 -7.62 -9.79 2.44
N LEU A 128 -6.49 -9.39 1.82
CA LEU A 128 -5.52 -10.31 1.25
C LEU A 128 -4.43 -10.60 2.27
N HIS A 129 -4.25 -11.86 2.58
CA HIS A 129 -3.18 -12.38 3.43
C HIS A 129 -2.13 -13.06 2.56
N PHE A 130 -0.87 -12.73 2.75
CA PHE A 130 0.23 -13.40 2.04
C PHE A 130 1.56 -13.22 2.77
N THR A 131 2.49 -14.15 2.50
CA THR A 131 3.82 -14.14 3.10
C THR A 131 4.88 -14.00 2.03
N VAL A 132 5.72 -12.95 2.14
CA VAL A 132 6.96 -12.83 1.38
C VAL A 132 8.12 -13.29 2.26
N ALA A 133 8.73 -14.42 1.91
CA ALA A 133 9.92 -14.92 2.58
C ALA A 133 11.17 -14.20 2.05
N PHE A 134 12.17 -14.01 2.92
CA PHE A 134 13.47 -13.49 2.48
C PHE A 134 14.32 -14.62 1.91
N ASP A 135 14.97 -14.39 0.77
CA ASP A 135 15.92 -15.37 0.20
C ASP A 135 17.01 -15.73 1.20
N GLN A 136 17.49 -14.71 1.92
CA GLN A 136 18.47 -14.86 2.99
C GLN A 136 17.87 -14.28 4.28
N PRO A 137 17.60 -15.11 5.31
CA PRO A 137 17.09 -14.64 6.58
C PRO A 137 18.05 -13.63 7.23
N ILE A 138 17.49 -12.53 7.74
CA ILE A 138 18.22 -11.39 8.30
C ILE A 138 18.52 -11.67 9.78
N PRO A 139 19.79 -11.65 10.23
CA PRO A 139 20.09 -11.78 11.65
C PRO A 139 19.40 -10.67 12.47
N ALA A 140 18.74 -11.02 13.57
CA ALA A 140 18.08 -10.03 14.42
C ALA A 140 19.06 -8.98 14.99
N LYS A 141 20.34 -9.30 15.04
CA LYS A 141 21.45 -8.41 15.46
C LYS A 141 21.99 -7.54 14.32
N ALA A 142 21.41 -7.59 13.10
CA ALA A 142 21.80 -6.67 12.04
C ALA A 142 21.65 -5.21 12.52
N LYS A 143 22.56 -4.33 12.10
CA LYS A 143 22.59 -2.95 12.57
C LYS A 143 21.40 -2.13 12.12
N GLY A 144 20.81 -2.49 10.99
CA GLY A 144 19.62 -1.89 10.44
C GLY A 144 18.82 -2.91 9.63
N PHE A 145 17.53 -2.99 9.90
CA PHE A 145 16.57 -3.64 9.03
C PHE A 145 15.38 -2.70 8.88
N ALA A 146 15.02 -2.40 7.66
CA ALA A 146 13.86 -1.58 7.37
C ALA A 146 13.12 -2.10 6.15
N TYR A 147 11.85 -1.73 6.00
CA TYR A 147 11.08 -1.97 4.79
C TYR A 147 10.03 -0.87 4.58
N VAL A 148 9.58 -0.72 3.36
CA VAL A 148 8.38 0.04 3.02
C VAL A 148 7.42 -0.84 2.23
N VAL A 149 6.12 -0.54 2.36
CA VAL A 149 5.07 -1.04 1.47
C VAL A 149 4.54 0.16 0.72
N GLN A 150 4.75 0.21 -0.60
CA GLN A 150 4.40 1.36 -1.42
C GLN A 150 4.23 1.01 -2.89
N ASP A 151 3.25 1.63 -3.54
CA ASP A 151 3.15 1.69 -4.99
C ASP A 151 3.90 2.94 -5.50
N PRO A 152 4.99 2.78 -6.27
CA PRO A 152 5.73 3.90 -6.84
C PRO A 152 4.90 4.76 -7.80
N ALA A 153 3.88 4.18 -8.44
CA ALA A 153 2.98 4.90 -9.35
C ALA A 153 1.86 5.64 -8.61
N PHE A 154 1.72 5.39 -7.30
CA PHE A 154 0.66 5.96 -6.45
C PHE A 154 -0.76 5.67 -6.94
N TYR A 155 -0.94 4.59 -7.68
CA TYR A 155 -2.26 4.10 -8.05
C TYR A 155 -2.98 3.49 -6.85
N ILE A 156 -2.19 2.84 -5.98
CA ILE A 156 -2.63 2.27 -4.71
C ILE A 156 -2.05 3.09 -3.54
N ALA A 157 -2.90 3.50 -2.61
CA ALA A 157 -2.47 4.11 -1.36
C ALA A 157 -2.37 3.04 -0.26
N PHE A 158 -1.17 2.81 0.25
CA PHE A 158 -0.93 1.92 1.38
C PHE A 158 -0.84 2.74 2.68
N LEU A 159 -1.70 2.44 3.63
CA LEU A 159 -1.78 3.10 4.93
C LEU A 159 -1.55 2.08 6.05
N PRO A 160 -0.67 2.36 7.03
CA PRO A 160 -0.56 1.52 8.21
C PRO A 160 -1.89 1.44 8.96
N ALA A 161 -2.24 0.26 9.47
CA ALA A 161 -3.38 0.11 10.37
C ALA A 161 -3.26 1.04 11.59
N LYS A 162 -4.39 1.47 12.13
CA LYS A 162 -4.41 2.38 13.29
C LYS A 162 -3.95 1.70 14.57
N THR A 163 -4.19 0.40 14.66
CA THR A 163 -3.83 -0.44 15.81
C THR A 163 -2.92 -1.56 15.34
N ASP A 164 -1.81 -1.75 16.03
CA ASP A 164 -0.83 -2.82 15.77
C ASP A 164 -0.43 -2.99 14.28
N PRO A 165 -0.08 -1.90 13.58
CA PRO A 165 0.24 -1.97 12.16
C PRO A 165 1.44 -2.87 11.86
N VAL A 166 2.34 -3.06 12.84
CA VAL A 166 3.49 -3.95 12.74
C VAL A 166 3.67 -4.72 14.04
N THR A 167 3.71 -6.03 13.93
CA THR A 167 3.99 -6.95 15.03
C THR A 167 5.22 -7.78 14.74
N LEU A 168 5.92 -8.22 15.80
CA LEU A 168 7.03 -9.19 15.66
C LEU A 168 6.48 -10.58 15.91
N GLY A 169 6.93 -11.53 15.10
CA GLY A 169 6.57 -12.94 15.22
C GLY A 169 6.95 -13.55 16.56
N GLN A 170 6.31 -14.67 16.87
CA GLN A 170 6.57 -15.39 18.12
C GLN A 170 8.04 -15.74 18.29
N GLY A 171 8.58 -15.55 19.48
CA GLY A 171 9.99 -15.82 19.82
C GLY A 171 10.95 -14.67 19.51
N ALA A 172 10.50 -13.59 18.87
CA ALA A 172 11.35 -12.42 18.65
C ALA A 172 11.81 -11.82 19.99
N PRO A 173 13.07 -11.36 20.10
CA PRO A 173 13.58 -10.78 21.33
C PRO A 173 12.76 -9.58 21.78
N LYS A 174 12.46 -9.49 23.08
CA LYS A 174 11.75 -8.34 23.66
C LYS A 174 12.57 -7.03 23.58
N SER A 175 13.87 -7.14 23.33
CA SER A 175 14.77 -6.01 23.09
C SER A 175 14.62 -5.38 21.70
N CYS A 176 13.83 -5.99 20.81
CA CYS A 176 13.58 -5.44 19.49
C CYS A 176 12.58 -4.28 19.58
N ASN A 177 12.96 -3.15 18.97
CA ASN A 177 12.13 -1.95 18.86
C ASN A 177 11.67 -1.82 17.40
N VAL A 178 10.38 -1.57 17.21
CA VAL A 178 9.77 -1.26 15.91
C VAL A 178 9.45 0.23 15.87
N GLN A 179 9.94 0.92 14.87
CA GLN A 179 9.64 2.33 14.61
C GLN A 179 8.96 2.47 13.26
N ILE A 180 7.85 3.21 13.24
CA ILE A 180 7.11 3.54 12.03
C ILE A 180 7.14 5.05 11.89
N GLY A 181 7.70 5.54 10.80
CA GLY A 181 7.88 6.98 10.65
C GLY A 181 8.12 7.39 9.21
N ASN A 182 8.33 8.70 9.05
CA ASN A 182 8.88 9.16 7.79
C ASN A 182 10.23 8.50 7.59
N PRO A 183 10.57 8.10 6.35
CA PRO A 183 11.82 7.43 6.07
C PRO A 183 13.05 8.13 6.68
N LYS A 184 13.03 9.48 6.82
CA LYS A 184 14.10 10.28 7.40
C LYS A 184 14.39 10.06 8.90
N THR A 185 13.54 9.32 9.63
CA THR A 185 13.70 9.13 11.09
C THR A 185 14.10 7.71 11.48
N GLY A 186 14.17 6.79 10.52
CA GLY A 186 14.36 5.36 10.77
C GLY A 186 15.80 4.86 10.71
N GLY A 187 16.81 5.74 10.54
CA GLY A 187 18.21 5.36 10.35
C GLY A 187 18.61 5.28 8.88
N GLU A 188 19.85 4.86 8.61
CA GLU A 188 20.46 4.91 7.27
C GLU A 188 19.66 4.15 6.20
N ASP A 189 19.11 2.98 6.53
CA ASP A 189 18.31 2.18 5.59
C ASP A 189 16.97 2.84 5.27
N ALA A 190 16.31 3.42 6.27
CA ALA A 190 15.08 4.17 6.05
C ALA A 190 15.33 5.47 5.29
N ASP A 191 16.46 6.14 5.52
CA ASP A 191 16.88 7.34 4.76
C ASP A 191 17.19 6.99 3.30
N ARG A 192 17.77 5.83 3.03
CA ARG A 192 17.99 5.33 1.68
C ARG A 192 16.68 5.10 0.96
N LEU A 193 15.76 4.33 1.55
CA LEU A 193 14.43 4.12 1.00
C LEU A 193 13.71 5.44 0.74
N ALA A 194 13.85 6.43 1.64
CA ALA A 194 13.30 7.77 1.43
C ALA A 194 13.83 8.44 0.19
N LYS A 195 15.14 8.33 -0.08
CA LYS A 195 15.77 8.95 -1.25
C LYS A 195 15.34 8.26 -2.54
N ASP A 196 15.26 6.93 -2.52
CA ASP A 196 14.86 6.14 -3.68
C ASP A 196 13.42 6.47 -4.10
N PHE A 197 12.52 6.62 -3.11
CA PHE A 197 11.12 6.99 -3.37
C PHE A 197 10.87 8.50 -3.53
N ALA A 198 11.77 9.37 -3.03
CA ALA A 198 11.63 10.83 -3.20
C ALA A 198 11.75 11.31 -4.65
N GLN A 199 12.37 10.53 -5.51
CA GLN A 199 12.47 10.82 -6.94
C GLN A 199 11.17 10.51 -7.70
N LEU A 200 10.29 9.72 -7.10
CA LEU A 200 8.97 9.45 -7.62
C LEU A 200 8.06 10.60 -7.17
N ALA A 201 7.46 11.32 -8.10
CA ALA A 201 6.73 12.59 -7.90
C ALA A 201 5.44 12.45 -7.04
N THR A 202 5.49 11.67 -5.98
CA THR A 202 4.36 11.36 -5.09
C THR A 202 4.43 12.14 -3.79
N PRO A 203 3.30 12.53 -3.19
CA PRO A 203 3.30 13.11 -1.86
C PRO A 203 3.75 12.04 -0.86
N LEU A 204 5.05 12.02 -0.58
CA LEU A 204 5.74 11.18 0.41
C LEU A 204 5.14 11.22 1.83
N SER A 205 4.14 12.07 2.07
CA SER A 205 3.48 12.18 3.35
C SER A 205 2.71 10.91 3.77
N ALA A 206 2.35 10.05 2.82
CA ALA A 206 1.62 8.81 3.10
C ALA A 206 2.53 7.59 3.33
N THR A 207 3.72 7.55 2.71
CA THR A 207 4.64 6.42 2.85
C THR A 207 5.30 6.40 4.22
N LYS A 208 5.18 5.29 4.93
CA LYS A 208 5.83 5.06 6.22
C LYS A 208 6.85 3.95 6.09
N ALA A 209 8.10 4.24 6.43
CA ALA A 209 9.11 3.22 6.59
C ALA A 209 8.95 2.55 7.97
N VAL A 210 9.10 1.24 7.98
CA VAL A 210 9.20 0.44 9.20
C VAL A 210 10.66 0.12 9.42
N SER A 211 11.20 0.44 10.59
CA SER A 211 12.56 0.07 11.00
C SER A 211 12.51 -0.82 12.22
N ILE A 212 13.35 -1.84 12.24
CA ILE A 212 13.44 -2.81 13.33
C ILE A 212 14.89 -2.87 13.81
N ARG A 213 15.08 -2.70 15.11
CA ARG A 213 16.38 -2.79 15.78
C ARG A 213 16.24 -3.59 17.06
N CYS A 214 17.09 -4.59 17.23
CA CYS A 214 17.17 -5.37 18.45
C CYS A 214 18.46 -5.00 19.19
N ALA A 215 18.33 -4.65 20.48
CA ALA A 215 19.50 -4.46 21.31
C ALA A 215 20.26 -5.79 21.51
N GLU A 216 21.57 -5.69 21.71
CA GLU A 216 22.44 -6.84 22.03
C GLU A 216 22.05 -7.50 23.34
#